data_9a3cf9f9b431deaf6ea37ee55170bebc
#
_entry.id   9a3cf9f9b431deaf6ea37ee55170bebc
#
_cell.length_a   1.000
_cell.length_b   1.000
_cell.length_c   1.000
_cell.angle_alpha   90.00
_cell.angle_beta   90.00
_cell.angle_gamma   90.00
#
_symmetry.space_group_name_H-M   'P 1'
#
loop_
_entity.id
_entity.type
_entity.pdbx_description
1 polymer ?
#
loop_
_entity_poly.entity_id
_entity_poly.type
_entity_poly.pdbx_seq_one_letter_code
_entity_poly.pdbx_strand_id
1 'polypeptide(L)'
;MIAQIEVEKSKQFEGHNGAIYTLEPAYEMHMFFSGSSDNLVVEWNMKDQQQNKVVAKLPAKAMALKYILDRNILLVGQSLGGVHVIDLNKNEEVKLLQLHRQSIYDIQYLPEKECFWVAAGDGTLSVWSINDFSLITALQLCDKKIRSIAFNTILKEAAIGCGDGSIRIYDFETYEEKKIIKGHLDDFSVNAVYYHPNGKHLLSGSRDAYLNVWNIEKDYALINHIPAHNYAIYSIVFSPDMKLFATGSRDKTIKIWDAKNFEMLLRIDKTQYDGHTHSVNKLFWSDLNNYLISTGDDRAIMVWQIINYNSAPKVQR
;
A
#
# COMPACT_ATOMS: atom_id res chain seq x y z
N MET A 1 32.36 -4.86 -2.94
CA MET A 1 31.85 -3.49 -3.02
C MET A 1 30.43 -3.53 -2.48
N ILE A 2 30.11 -2.70 -1.51
CA ILE A 2 28.72 -2.52 -1.03
C ILE A 2 27.96 -1.85 -2.17
N ALA A 3 26.75 -2.33 -2.47
CA ALA A 3 25.89 -1.69 -3.45
C ALA A 3 25.67 -0.23 -3.03
N GLN A 4 26.14 0.69 -3.82
CA GLN A 4 26.00 2.12 -3.53
C GLN A 4 24.70 2.59 -4.20
N ILE A 5 23.74 2.98 -3.38
CA ILE A 5 22.50 3.61 -3.82
C ILE A 5 22.52 5.07 -3.40
N GLU A 6 22.15 5.95 -4.28
CA GLU A 6 21.97 7.37 -4.03
C GLU A 6 20.51 7.76 -4.24
N VAL A 7 20.01 8.66 -3.42
CA VAL A 7 18.65 9.15 -3.47
C VAL A 7 18.66 10.66 -3.29
N GLU A 8 17.88 11.36 -4.08
CA GLU A 8 17.64 12.79 -3.88
C GLU A 8 16.15 13.11 -3.84
N LYS A 9 15.77 14.14 -3.09
CA LYS A 9 14.41 14.67 -3.11
C LYS A 9 14.23 15.53 -4.38
N SER A 10 13.52 14.97 -5.36
CA SER A 10 13.29 15.63 -6.64
C SER A 10 12.22 16.70 -6.56
N LYS A 11 11.12 16.42 -5.84
CA LYS A 11 9.97 17.32 -5.72
C LYS A 11 9.26 17.17 -4.37
N GLN A 12 8.53 18.21 -4.01
CA GLN A 12 7.59 18.20 -2.89
C GLN A 12 6.31 18.89 -3.32
N PHE A 13 5.17 18.24 -3.05
CA PHE A 13 3.85 18.80 -3.28
C PHE A 13 3.19 19.13 -1.95
N GLU A 14 2.55 20.28 -1.91
CA GLU A 14 1.75 20.78 -0.80
C GLU A 14 0.37 21.17 -1.31
N GLY A 15 -0.64 21.14 -0.46
CA GLY A 15 -2.00 21.50 -0.82
C GLY A 15 -3.06 20.87 0.05
N HIS A 16 -2.79 19.70 0.63
CA HIS A 16 -3.65 19.14 1.65
C HIS A 16 -3.52 19.86 2.99
N ASN A 17 -4.66 20.11 3.65
CA ASN A 17 -4.71 20.70 4.98
C ASN A 17 -4.71 19.68 6.12
N GLY A 18 -4.63 18.40 5.80
CA GLY A 18 -4.65 17.29 6.74
C GLY A 18 -3.66 16.18 6.40
N ALA A 19 -3.46 15.25 7.32
CA ALA A 19 -2.64 14.06 7.10
C ALA A 19 -3.07 13.31 5.84
N ILE A 20 -2.11 12.89 5.01
CA ILE A 20 -2.38 12.14 3.79
C ILE A 20 -2.19 10.65 4.08
N TYR A 21 -3.22 9.86 3.86
CA TYR A 21 -3.24 8.45 4.26
C TYR A 21 -2.98 7.48 3.12
N THR A 22 -3.27 7.89 1.89
CA THR A 22 -3.21 6.98 0.74
C THR A 22 -2.73 7.68 -0.52
N LEU A 23 -2.07 6.90 -1.36
CA LEU A 23 -1.63 7.23 -2.72
C LEU A 23 -2.07 6.12 -3.66
N GLU A 24 -2.45 6.47 -4.88
CA GLU A 24 -2.78 5.52 -5.94
C GLU A 24 -2.29 6.06 -7.29
N PRO A 25 -1.64 5.23 -8.16
CA PRO A 25 -1.32 5.65 -9.50
C PRO A 25 -2.59 5.99 -10.31
N ALA A 26 -2.46 6.94 -11.24
CA ALA A 26 -3.55 7.33 -12.12
C ALA A 26 -3.35 6.76 -13.54
N TYR A 27 -4.09 7.28 -14.50
CA TYR A 27 -4.12 6.82 -15.90
C TYR A 27 -2.84 7.09 -16.70
N GLU A 28 -2.01 8.02 -16.27
CA GLU A 28 -0.69 8.27 -16.86
C GLU A 28 0.41 8.12 -15.81
N MET A 29 1.60 7.63 -16.22
CA MET A 29 2.75 7.38 -15.32
C MET A 29 3.19 8.60 -14.50
N HIS A 30 2.87 9.81 -14.95
CA HIS A 30 3.19 11.05 -14.23
C HIS A 30 2.03 11.60 -13.40
N MET A 31 0.91 10.91 -13.36
CA MET A 31 -0.28 11.28 -12.61
C MET A 31 -0.52 10.32 -11.46
N PHE A 32 -1.00 10.83 -10.34
CA PHE A 32 -1.39 10.00 -9.19
C PHE A 32 -2.46 10.69 -8.34
N PHE A 33 -3.18 9.91 -7.56
CA PHE A 33 -4.17 10.38 -6.61
C PHE A 33 -3.66 10.31 -5.17
N SER A 34 -4.14 11.22 -4.33
CA SER A 34 -3.96 11.16 -2.88
C SER A 34 -5.29 11.31 -2.14
N GLY A 35 -5.40 10.67 -0.97
CA GLY A 35 -6.53 10.82 -0.07
C GLY A 35 -6.08 11.28 1.32
N SER A 36 -6.82 12.25 1.90
CA SER A 36 -6.39 12.92 3.12
C SER A 36 -7.49 13.00 4.20
N SER A 37 -7.03 13.33 5.40
CA SER A 37 -7.90 13.64 6.55
C SER A 37 -8.64 14.96 6.42
N ASP A 38 -8.33 15.80 5.44
CA ASP A 38 -9.11 16.98 5.07
C ASP A 38 -10.35 16.66 4.22
N ASN A 39 -10.62 15.36 4.03
CA ASN A 39 -11.74 14.80 3.30
C ASN A 39 -11.68 15.01 1.78
N LEU A 40 -10.52 15.40 1.26
CA LEU A 40 -10.30 15.59 -0.16
C LEU A 40 -9.57 14.41 -0.79
N VAL A 41 -9.90 14.16 -2.04
CA VAL A 41 -9.12 13.36 -2.99
C VAL A 41 -8.60 14.32 -4.06
N VAL A 42 -7.29 14.31 -4.25
CA VAL A 42 -6.59 15.22 -5.18
C VAL A 42 -5.82 14.41 -6.21
N GLU A 43 -5.93 14.81 -7.46
CA GLU A 43 -5.11 14.35 -8.57
C GLU A 43 -3.91 15.27 -8.71
N TRP A 44 -2.73 14.70 -8.87
CA TRP A 44 -1.45 15.39 -8.95
C TRP A 44 -0.75 15.09 -10.25
N ASN A 45 -0.06 16.11 -10.80
CA ASN A 45 0.76 15.97 -11.99
C ASN A 45 2.25 16.16 -11.62
N MET A 46 3.06 15.12 -11.78
CA MET A 46 4.51 15.20 -11.51
C MET A 46 5.29 16.06 -12.49
N LYS A 47 4.75 16.31 -13.68
CA LYS A 47 5.39 17.19 -14.69
C LYS A 47 5.05 18.65 -14.45
N ASP A 48 3.82 18.94 -14.05
CA ASP A 48 3.32 20.31 -13.86
C ASP A 48 2.58 20.43 -12.52
N GLN A 49 3.27 21.00 -11.53
CA GLN A 49 2.72 21.16 -10.17
C GLN A 49 1.53 22.14 -10.09
N GLN A 50 1.25 22.91 -11.13
CA GLN A 50 0.11 23.83 -11.17
C GLN A 50 -1.18 23.14 -11.64
N GLN A 51 -1.09 21.95 -12.21
CA GLN A 51 -2.22 21.18 -12.73
C GLN A 51 -2.82 20.20 -11.71
N ASN A 52 -2.88 20.57 -10.43
CA ASN A 52 -3.49 19.74 -9.41
C ASN A 52 -5.01 19.98 -9.39
N LYS A 53 -5.79 18.91 -9.25
CA LYS A 53 -7.25 18.95 -9.30
C LYS A 53 -7.87 18.21 -8.12
N VAL A 54 -8.81 18.85 -7.40
CA VAL A 54 -9.68 18.14 -6.47
C VAL A 54 -10.65 17.28 -7.27
N VAL A 55 -10.53 15.97 -7.08
CA VAL A 55 -11.38 14.97 -7.77
C VAL A 55 -12.66 14.70 -6.98
N ALA A 56 -12.56 14.65 -5.65
CA ALA A 56 -13.69 14.42 -4.78
C ALA A 56 -13.55 15.13 -3.44
N LYS A 57 -14.70 15.51 -2.87
CA LYS A 57 -14.84 15.94 -1.48
C LYS A 57 -15.79 15.00 -0.78
N LEU A 58 -15.31 14.32 0.23
CA LEU A 58 -16.04 13.29 0.97
C LEU A 58 -16.67 13.85 2.25
N PRO A 59 -17.66 13.19 2.83
CA PRO A 59 -18.19 13.53 4.15
C PRO A 59 -17.22 13.20 5.30
N ALA A 60 -16.23 12.32 5.05
CA ALA A 60 -15.25 11.87 6.04
C ALA A 60 -13.87 11.67 5.39
N LYS A 61 -12.84 11.35 6.20
CA LYS A 61 -11.45 11.18 5.76
C LYS A 61 -11.31 10.13 4.67
N ALA A 62 -10.57 10.44 3.60
CA ALA A 62 -10.18 9.49 2.57
C ALA A 62 -9.03 8.62 3.09
N MET A 63 -9.28 7.32 3.25
CA MET A 63 -8.36 6.39 3.91
C MET A 63 -7.70 5.40 2.95
N ALA A 64 -8.40 5.02 1.87
CA ALA A 64 -7.94 4.09 0.86
C ALA A 64 -8.39 4.56 -0.53
N LEU A 65 -7.56 4.30 -1.52
CA LEU A 65 -7.84 4.59 -2.93
C LEU A 65 -7.53 3.36 -3.76
N LYS A 66 -8.35 3.13 -4.81
CA LYS A 66 -8.04 2.19 -5.87
C LYS A 66 -8.59 2.68 -7.20
N TYR A 67 -7.69 2.91 -8.14
CA TYR A 67 -8.06 3.30 -9.49
C TYR A 67 -8.21 2.07 -10.40
N ILE A 68 -9.31 2.01 -11.14
CA ILE A 68 -9.63 0.95 -12.09
C ILE A 68 -9.48 1.52 -13.49
N LEU A 69 -8.30 1.27 -14.09
CA LEU A 69 -7.87 1.92 -15.33
C LEU A 69 -8.82 1.64 -16.53
N ASP A 70 -9.21 0.39 -16.73
CA ASP A 70 -10.07 -0.05 -17.83
C ASP A 70 -11.50 0.47 -17.76
N ARG A 71 -11.92 0.98 -16.61
CA ARG A 71 -13.27 1.55 -16.36
C ARG A 71 -13.22 3.05 -16.13
N ASN A 72 -12.04 3.63 -15.91
CA ASN A 72 -11.83 4.99 -15.45
C ASN A 72 -12.64 5.33 -14.18
N ILE A 73 -12.65 4.39 -13.24
CA ILE A 73 -13.34 4.49 -11.95
C ILE A 73 -12.31 4.61 -10.82
N LEU A 74 -12.55 5.55 -9.92
CA LEU A 74 -11.81 5.67 -8.67
C LEU A 74 -12.69 5.21 -7.50
N LEU A 75 -12.24 4.17 -6.81
CA LEU A 75 -12.83 3.70 -5.56
C LEU A 75 -12.17 4.44 -4.40
N VAL A 76 -12.96 5.02 -3.50
CA VAL A 76 -12.48 5.79 -2.35
C VAL A 76 -13.09 5.26 -1.06
N GLY A 77 -12.28 4.63 -0.25
CA GLY A 77 -12.65 4.18 1.09
C GLY A 77 -12.53 5.29 2.12
N GLN A 78 -13.59 5.51 2.89
CA GLN A 78 -13.63 6.55 3.92
C GLN A 78 -13.51 6.00 5.34
N SER A 79 -13.25 6.91 6.31
CA SER A 79 -13.09 6.54 7.73
C SER A 79 -14.38 6.10 8.43
N LEU A 80 -15.53 6.31 7.84
CA LEU A 80 -16.85 5.90 8.37
C LEU A 80 -17.40 4.62 7.73
N GLY A 81 -16.58 3.89 6.97
CA GLY A 81 -16.91 2.56 6.44
C GLY A 81 -17.55 2.52 5.05
N GLY A 82 -17.78 3.66 4.40
CA GLY A 82 -18.28 3.72 3.03
C GLY A 82 -17.16 3.60 2.00
N VAL A 83 -17.50 3.03 0.83
CA VAL A 83 -16.67 3.09 -0.39
C VAL A 83 -17.43 3.88 -1.45
N HIS A 84 -16.91 5.05 -1.81
CA HIS A 84 -17.43 5.90 -2.88
C HIS A 84 -16.92 5.39 -4.22
N VAL A 85 -17.81 5.23 -5.18
CA VAL A 85 -17.50 4.85 -6.56
C VAL A 85 -17.60 6.09 -7.42
N ILE A 86 -16.48 6.59 -7.91
CA ILE A 86 -16.39 7.84 -8.67
C ILE A 86 -16.09 7.51 -10.14
N ASP A 87 -16.98 7.88 -11.04
CA ASP A 87 -16.76 7.82 -12.48
C ASP A 87 -16.00 9.08 -12.92
N LEU A 88 -14.74 8.91 -13.28
CA LEU A 88 -13.88 10.03 -13.67
C LEU A 88 -14.22 10.59 -15.08
N ASN A 89 -14.90 9.82 -15.95
CA ASN A 89 -15.39 10.33 -17.23
C ASN A 89 -16.52 11.32 -17.04
N LYS A 90 -17.39 11.05 -16.05
CA LYS A 90 -18.54 11.89 -15.73
C LYS A 90 -18.25 12.96 -14.68
N ASN A 91 -17.12 12.80 -13.93
CA ASN A 91 -16.77 13.58 -12.74
C ASN A 91 -17.90 13.55 -11.69
N GLU A 92 -18.49 12.39 -11.43
CA GLU A 92 -19.57 12.22 -10.46
C GLU A 92 -19.42 10.95 -9.63
N GLU A 93 -19.97 10.97 -8.42
CA GLU A 93 -20.16 9.77 -7.62
C GLU A 93 -21.36 9.00 -8.15
N VAL A 94 -21.12 7.79 -8.66
CA VAL A 94 -22.18 6.94 -9.24
C VAL A 94 -22.79 5.99 -8.21
N LYS A 95 -22.07 5.66 -7.13
CA LYS A 95 -22.56 4.78 -6.07
C LYS A 95 -21.80 4.98 -4.77
N LEU A 96 -22.48 4.82 -3.64
CA LEU A 96 -21.88 4.69 -2.31
C LEU A 96 -22.20 3.30 -1.76
N LEU A 97 -21.15 2.51 -1.48
CA LEU A 97 -21.28 1.16 -0.92
C LEU A 97 -21.17 1.26 0.60
N GLN A 98 -22.27 0.98 1.30
CA GLN A 98 -22.35 1.07 2.76
C GLN A 98 -22.60 -0.32 3.35
N LEU A 99 -21.52 -1.01 3.71
CA LEU A 99 -21.56 -2.29 4.42
C LEU A 99 -20.83 -2.17 5.76
N HIS A 100 -19.61 -1.62 5.71
CA HIS A 100 -18.74 -1.53 6.86
C HIS A 100 -19.14 -0.38 7.79
N ARG A 101 -18.78 -0.51 9.08
CA ARG A 101 -19.09 0.46 10.13
C ARG A 101 -17.87 1.20 10.66
N GLN A 102 -16.67 0.84 10.17
CA GLN A 102 -15.39 1.43 10.54
C GLN A 102 -14.55 1.71 9.30
N SER A 103 -13.43 2.42 9.48
CA SER A 103 -12.56 2.87 8.41
C SER A 103 -12.22 1.78 7.39
N ILE A 104 -12.31 2.13 6.11
CA ILE A 104 -11.76 1.32 5.03
C ILE A 104 -10.25 1.56 4.97
N TYR A 105 -9.44 0.52 5.10
CA TYR A 105 -8.00 0.64 5.14
C TYR A 105 -7.29 0.24 3.85
N ASP A 106 -7.89 -0.64 3.07
CA ASP A 106 -7.33 -1.06 1.79
C ASP A 106 -8.45 -1.46 0.83
N ILE A 107 -8.22 -1.21 -0.45
CA ILE A 107 -9.08 -1.64 -1.56
C ILE A 107 -8.15 -2.19 -2.63
N GLN A 108 -8.36 -3.45 -3.03
CA GLN A 108 -7.58 -4.10 -4.08
C GLN A 108 -8.50 -4.64 -5.17
N TYR A 109 -8.14 -4.36 -6.41
CA TYR A 109 -8.86 -4.85 -7.59
C TYR A 109 -8.23 -6.13 -8.12
N LEU A 110 -9.05 -7.11 -8.45
CA LEU A 110 -8.68 -8.37 -9.06
C LEU A 110 -9.30 -8.45 -10.46
N PRO A 111 -8.57 -8.02 -11.51
CA PRO A 111 -9.10 -7.92 -12.88
C PRO A 111 -9.64 -9.24 -13.42
N GLU A 112 -8.94 -10.35 -13.15
CA GLU A 112 -9.29 -11.70 -13.61
C GLU A 112 -10.68 -12.17 -13.15
N LYS A 113 -11.16 -11.60 -12.03
CA LYS A 113 -12.47 -11.91 -11.44
C LYS A 113 -13.46 -10.75 -11.58
N GLU A 114 -13.07 -9.67 -12.22
CA GLU A 114 -13.86 -8.44 -12.32
C GLU A 114 -14.47 -8.01 -10.97
N CYS A 115 -13.67 -8.12 -9.90
CA CYS A 115 -14.10 -7.80 -8.54
C CYS A 115 -13.03 -7.01 -7.77
N PHE A 116 -13.45 -6.32 -6.73
CA PHE A 116 -12.56 -5.68 -5.80
C PHE A 116 -12.85 -6.08 -4.36
N TRP A 117 -11.78 -6.17 -3.58
CA TRP A 117 -11.80 -6.57 -2.19
C TRP A 117 -11.57 -5.35 -1.30
N VAL A 118 -12.30 -5.28 -0.20
CA VAL A 118 -12.30 -4.15 0.73
C VAL A 118 -11.96 -4.62 2.14
N ALA A 119 -10.88 -4.08 2.71
CA ALA A 119 -10.44 -4.35 4.07
C ALA A 119 -10.92 -3.24 5.02
N ALA A 120 -11.61 -3.61 6.08
CA ALA A 120 -12.21 -2.65 6.99
C ALA A 120 -11.80 -2.81 8.46
N GLY A 121 -12.02 -1.75 9.22
CA GLY A 121 -11.70 -1.67 10.65
C GLY A 121 -12.58 -2.52 11.55
N ASP A 122 -13.74 -2.93 11.07
CA ASP A 122 -14.68 -3.82 11.76
C ASP A 122 -14.30 -5.31 11.69
N GLY A 123 -13.15 -5.63 11.07
CA GLY A 123 -12.67 -7.01 10.92
C GLY A 123 -13.36 -7.80 9.80
N THR A 124 -14.19 -7.12 9.00
CA THR A 124 -14.88 -7.70 7.86
C THR A 124 -14.11 -7.40 6.57
N LEU A 125 -13.93 -8.43 5.76
CA LEU A 125 -13.50 -8.36 4.36
C LEU A 125 -14.73 -8.46 3.49
N SER A 126 -14.89 -7.57 2.52
CA SER A 126 -15.98 -7.66 1.54
C SER A 126 -15.46 -7.70 0.11
N VAL A 127 -16.16 -8.43 -0.74
CA VAL A 127 -15.86 -8.61 -2.16
C VAL A 127 -17.04 -8.11 -2.99
N TRP A 128 -16.74 -7.28 -3.97
CA TRP A 128 -17.75 -6.58 -4.77
C TRP A 128 -17.49 -6.76 -6.25
N SER A 129 -18.54 -6.95 -7.04
CA SER A 129 -18.47 -6.91 -8.50
C SER A 129 -18.14 -5.50 -8.99
N ILE A 130 -17.24 -5.36 -9.96
CA ILE A 130 -16.96 -4.05 -10.59
C ILE A 130 -18.02 -3.71 -11.66
N ASN A 131 -18.79 -4.68 -12.14
CA ASN A 131 -19.73 -4.49 -13.25
C ASN A 131 -21.00 -3.76 -12.81
N ASP A 132 -21.52 -4.07 -11.63
CA ASP A 132 -22.77 -3.52 -11.09
C ASP A 132 -22.66 -3.02 -9.65
N PHE A 133 -21.47 -3.17 -9.06
CA PHE A 133 -21.19 -2.83 -7.67
C PHE A 133 -22.10 -3.57 -6.68
N SER A 134 -22.46 -4.80 -6.99
CA SER A 134 -23.17 -5.71 -6.08
C SER A 134 -22.19 -6.41 -5.13
N LEU A 135 -22.64 -6.71 -3.92
CA LEU A 135 -21.87 -7.51 -2.96
C LEU A 135 -21.85 -8.97 -3.41
N ILE A 136 -20.65 -9.52 -3.59
CA ILE A 136 -20.46 -10.95 -3.90
C ILE A 136 -20.43 -11.74 -2.59
N THR A 137 -19.59 -11.32 -1.64
CA THR A 137 -19.49 -11.96 -0.32
C THR A 137 -18.93 -10.99 0.72
N ALA A 138 -19.18 -11.29 2.01
CA ALA A 138 -18.55 -10.61 3.13
C ALA A 138 -18.16 -11.65 4.19
N LEU A 139 -16.93 -11.57 4.67
CA LEU A 139 -16.30 -12.52 5.57
C LEU A 139 -15.83 -11.79 6.84
N GLN A 140 -16.31 -12.22 8.01
CA GLN A 140 -15.77 -11.77 9.30
C GLN A 140 -14.50 -12.55 9.57
N LEU A 141 -13.33 -11.92 9.42
CA LEU A 141 -12.05 -12.63 9.58
C LEU A 141 -11.58 -12.64 11.05
N CYS A 142 -11.72 -11.52 11.73
CA CYS A 142 -11.30 -11.36 13.13
C CYS A 142 -12.10 -10.25 13.81
N ASP A 143 -11.97 -10.12 15.14
CA ASP A 143 -12.60 -9.04 15.91
C ASP A 143 -11.80 -7.73 15.90
N LYS A 144 -10.69 -7.72 15.16
CA LYS A 144 -9.79 -6.58 14.99
C LYS A 144 -9.84 -6.08 13.56
N LYS A 145 -9.29 -4.89 13.32
CA LYS A 145 -9.23 -4.30 11.97
C LYS A 145 -8.45 -5.16 10.97
N ILE A 146 -8.88 -5.15 9.73
CA ILE A 146 -8.12 -5.64 8.57
C ILE A 146 -7.44 -4.44 7.93
N ARG A 147 -6.16 -4.56 7.59
CA ARG A 147 -5.32 -3.41 7.23
C ARG A 147 -4.78 -3.44 5.81
N SER A 148 -4.58 -4.60 5.23
CA SER A 148 -3.97 -4.74 3.91
C SER A 148 -4.37 -6.04 3.24
N ILE A 149 -4.40 -6.00 1.90
CA ILE A 149 -4.70 -7.12 1.03
C ILE A 149 -3.60 -7.18 -0.04
N ALA A 150 -3.13 -8.39 -0.35
CA ALA A 150 -2.26 -8.62 -1.50
C ALA A 150 -2.69 -9.89 -2.23
N PHE A 151 -2.69 -9.86 -3.57
CA PHE A 151 -3.05 -11.01 -4.39
C PHE A 151 -1.81 -11.70 -4.96
N ASN A 152 -1.87 -13.02 -5.02
CA ASN A 152 -1.00 -13.87 -5.83
C ASN A 152 -1.88 -14.61 -6.85
N THR A 153 -1.89 -14.13 -8.08
CA THR A 153 -2.76 -14.67 -9.14
C THR A 153 -2.33 -16.05 -9.61
N ILE A 154 -1.03 -16.38 -9.51
CA ILE A 154 -0.50 -17.70 -9.88
C ILE A 154 -1.00 -18.77 -8.91
N LEU A 155 -0.98 -18.49 -7.61
CA LEU A 155 -1.43 -19.43 -6.56
C LEU A 155 -2.93 -19.30 -6.28
N LYS A 156 -3.60 -18.32 -6.87
CA LYS A 156 -5.00 -17.97 -6.61
C LYS A 156 -5.25 -17.66 -5.13
N GLU A 157 -4.34 -16.89 -4.54
CA GLU A 157 -4.35 -16.56 -3.12
C GLU A 157 -4.43 -15.06 -2.85
N ALA A 158 -5.14 -14.73 -1.77
CA ALA A 158 -5.14 -13.41 -1.15
C ALA A 158 -4.50 -13.50 0.25
N ALA A 159 -3.44 -12.73 0.49
CA ALA A 159 -2.87 -12.54 1.82
C ALA A 159 -3.51 -11.30 2.46
N ILE A 160 -3.99 -11.45 3.71
CA ILE A 160 -4.74 -10.42 4.41
C ILE A 160 -4.09 -10.14 5.77
N GLY A 161 -3.62 -8.91 5.96
CA GLY A 161 -3.00 -8.46 7.21
C GLY A 161 -4.05 -8.04 8.24
N CYS A 162 -4.06 -8.72 9.39
CA CYS A 162 -5.04 -8.55 10.45
C CYS A 162 -4.50 -7.79 11.67
N GLY A 163 -5.41 -7.20 12.44
CA GLY A 163 -5.11 -6.41 13.62
C GLY A 163 -4.71 -7.21 14.84
N ASP A 164 -4.93 -8.54 14.81
CA ASP A 164 -4.53 -9.50 15.83
C ASP A 164 -3.07 -9.98 15.70
N GLY A 165 -2.33 -9.46 14.72
CA GLY A 165 -0.95 -9.89 14.43
C GLY A 165 -0.84 -11.05 13.45
N SER A 166 -1.96 -11.60 12.99
CA SER A 166 -1.97 -12.69 12.01
C SER A 166 -2.00 -12.17 10.56
N ILE A 167 -1.55 -13.05 9.65
CA ILE A 167 -1.81 -12.95 8.22
C ILE A 167 -2.70 -14.13 7.86
N ARG A 168 -3.79 -13.89 7.15
CA ARG A 168 -4.70 -14.93 6.70
C ARG A 168 -4.56 -15.11 5.19
N ILE A 169 -4.42 -16.33 4.76
CA ILE A 169 -4.34 -16.70 3.35
C ILE A 169 -5.67 -17.29 2.94
N TYR A 170 -6.29 -16.69 1.94
CA TYR A 170 -7.57 -17.11 1.37
C TYR A 170 -7.39 -17.55 -0.08
N ASP A 171 -8.13 -18.56 -0.48
CA ASP A 171 -8.35 -18.86 -1.90
C ASP A 171 -9.32 -17.81 -2.47
N PHE A 172 -8.94 -17.07 -3.50
CA PHE A 172 -9.81 -16.04 -4.04
C PHE A 172 -10.84 -16.55 -5.06
N GLU A 173 -10.79 -17.87 -5.43
CA GLU A 173 -11.82 -18.51 -6.24
C GLU A 173 -12.99 -18.98 -5.37
N THR A 174 -12.68 -19.61 -4.23
CA THR A 174 -13.68 -20.21 -3.33
C THR A 174 -14.03 -19.34 -2.13
N TYR A 175 -13.21 -18.32 -1.83
CA TYR A 175 -13.30 -17.49 -0.63
C TYR A 175 -13.11 -18.27 0.69
N GLU A 176 -12.43 -19.40 0.64
CA GLU A 176 -12.13 -20.22 1.81
C GLU A 176 -10.77 -19.86 2.42
N GLU A 177 -10.68 -19.89 3.75
CA GLU A 177 -9.42 -19.71 4.47
C GLU A 177 -8.53 -20.93 4.29
N LYS A 178 -7.38 -20.77 3.64
CA LYS A 178 -6.37 -21.81 3.45
C LYS A 178 -5.44 -21.93 4.65
N LYS A 179 -5.08 -20.79 5.26
CA LYS A 179 -4.07 -20.76 6.31
C LYS A 179 -4.12 -19.48 7.15
N ILE A 180 -3.75 -19.63 8.43
CA ILE A 180 -3.42 -18.52 9.32
C ILE A 180 -1.92 -18.57 9.63
N ILE A 181 -1.21 -17.47 9.35
CA ILE A 181 0.22 -17.32 9.61
C ILE A 181 0.39 -16.41 10.84
N LYS A 182 1.18 -16.88 11.81
CA LYS A 182 1.55 -16.12 13.00
C LYS A 182 3.06 -15.94 13.05
N GLY A 183 3.53 -14.79 13.51
CA GLY A 183 4.96 -14.48 13.61
C GLY A 183 5.24 -12.99 13.79
N HIS A 184 4.21 -12.15 13.79
CA HIS A 184 4.20 -10.85 14.44
C HIS A 184 3.67 -10.97 15.85
N LEU A 185 3.94 -9.98 16.69
CA LEU A 185 3.42 -9.97 18.07
C LEU A 185 1.89 -9.94 18.08
N ASP A 186 1.30 -10.72 18.96
CA ASP A 186 -0.15 -10.74 19.16
C ASP A 186 -0.67 -9.32 19.47
N ASP A 187 -1.82 -8.96 18.88
CA ASP A 187 -2.44 -7.63 18.96
C ASP A 187 -1.60 -6.48 18.33
N PHE A 188 -0.49 -6.80 17.64
CA PHE A 188 0.24 -5.85 16.82
C PHE A 188 -0.15 -6.00 15.36
N SER A 189 -0.98 -5.08 14.90
CA SER A 189 -1.58 -5.08 13.57
C SER A 189 -0.55 -5.27 12.45
N VAL A 190 -0.78 -6.25 11.58
CA VAL A 190 -0.07 -6.37 10.29
C VAL A 190 -0.67 -5.34 9.34
N ASN A 191 0.09 -4.26 9.06
CA ASN A 191 -0.44 -3.10 8.34
C ASN A 191 -0.14 -3.14 6.85
N ALA A 192 0.85 -3.92 6.42
CA ALA A 192 1.22 -4.09 5.03
C ALA A 192 1.56 -5.55 4.75
N VAL A 193 1.01 -6.10 3.69
CA VAL A 193 1.41 -7.39 3.11
C VAL A 193 1.70 -7.19 1.63
N TYR A 194 2.70 -7.91 1.11
CA TYR A 194 3.06 -7.83 -0.30
C TYR A 194 3.67 -9.15 -0.77
N TYR A 195 3.13 -9.74 -1.83
CA TYR A 195 3.78 -10.88 -2.48
C TYR A 195 5.00 -10.39 -3.26
N HIS A 196 6.15 -11.00 -2.96
CA HIS A 196 7.38 -10.66 -3.65
C HIS A 196 7.28 -11.04 -5.14
N PRO A 197 7.72 -10.16 -6.07
CA PRO A 197 7.60 -10.44 -7.51
C PRO A 197 8.29 -11.71 -7.99
N ASN A 198 9.22 -12.28 -7.19
CA ASN A 198 9.84 -13.57 -7.51
C ASN A 198 8.90 -14.78 -7.34
N GLY A 199 7.67 -14.59 -6.85
CA GLY A 199 6.67 -15.63 -6.62
C GLY A 199 6.95 -16.58 -5.45
N LYS A 200 8.07 -16.42 -4.73
CA LYS A 200 8.52 -17.36 -3.69
C LYS A 200 8.35 -16.86 -2.26
N HIS A 201 8.12 -15.56 -2.10
CA HIS A 201 8.08 -14.94 -0.79
C HIS A 201 6.84 -14.04 -0.62
N LEU A 202 6.36 -13.99 0.61
CA LEU A 202 5.44 -12.97 1.08
C LEU A 202 6.20 -12.08 2.07
N LEU A 203 6.02 -10.77 2.00
CA LEU A 203 6.55 -9.79 2.95
C LEU A 203 5.41 -9.25 3.79
N SER A 204 5.69 -9.01 5.08
CA SER A 204 4.72 -8.34 5.95
C SER A 204 5.41 -7.34 6.87
N GLY A 205 4.75 -6.19 7.04
CA GLY A 205 5.16 -5.13 7.95
C GLY A 205 4.08 -4.86 8.99
N SER A 206 4.47 -4.79 10.26
CA SER A 206 3.53 -4.71 11.37
C SER A 206 3.78 -3.51 12.29
N ARG A 207 2.82 -3.30 13.19
CA ARG A 207 2.92 -2.34 14.29
C ARG A 207 4.07 -2.66 15.25
N ASP A 208 4.55 -3.90 15.30
CA ASP A 208 5.71 -4.33 16.08
C ASP A 208 7.06 -3.83 15.53
N ALA A 209 7.04 -3.10 14.40
CA ALA A 209 8.20 -2.56 13.72
C ALA A 209 9.08 -3.59 12.98
N TYR A 210 8.65 -4.84 12.93
CA TYR A 210 9.35 -5.89 12.20
C TYR A 210 8.84 -6.02 10.77
N LEU A 211 9.79 -6.28 9.86
CA LEU A 211 9.57 -6.77 8.52
C LEU A 211 9.82 -8.29 8.53
N ASN A 212 8.79 -9.06 8.25
CA ASN A 212 8.90 -10.51 8.13
C ASN A 212 8.90 -10.93 6.67
N VAL A 213 9.73 -11.93 6.35
CA VAL A 213 9.77 -12.58 5.04
C VAL A 213 9.41 -14.05 5.21
N TRP A 214 8.41 -14.48 4.47
CA TRP A 214 7.82 -15.80 4.52
C TRP A 214 8.13 -16.57 3.24
N ASN A 215 8.55 -17.82 3.34
CA ASN A 215 8.81 -18.68 2.18
C ASN A 215 7.52 -19.44 1.82
N ILE A 216 6.93 -19.12 0.67
CA ILE A 216 5.68 -19.72 0.19
C ILE A 216 5.85 -21.21 -0.11
N GLU A 217 6.96 -21.61 -0.77
CA GLU A 217 7.24 -23.00 -1.13
C GLU A 217 7.44 -23.89 0.11
N LYS A 218 7.78 -23.31 1.27
CA LYS A 218 7.91 -23.98 2.56
C LYS A 218 6.72 -23.71 3.46
N ASP A 219 5.54 -23.70 2.89
CA ASP A 219 4.28 -23.53 3.61
C ASP A 219 4.25 -22.26 4.47
N TYR A 220 4.75 -21.14 3.93
CA TYR A 220 4.85 -19.84 4.61
C TYR A 220 5.74 -19.88 5.87
N ALA A 221 6.79 -20.69 5.88
CA ALA A 221 7.78 -20.66 6.96
C ALA A 221 8.45 -19.28 7.04
N LEU A 222 8.58 -18.75 8.25
CA LEU A 222 9.31 -17.50 8.50
C LEU A 222 10.80 -17.73 8.24
N ILE A 223 11.38 -16.99 7.29
CA ILE A 223 12.81 -17.10 6.94
C ILE A 223 13.64 -15.88 7.38
N ASN A 224 13.00 -14.71 7.45
CA ASN A 224 13.64 -13.50 7.97
C ASN A 224 12.69 -12.76 8.91
N HIS A 225 13.21 -12.35 10.07
CA HIS A 225 12.52 -11.53 11.07
C HIS A 225 13.41 -10.32 11.35
N ILE A 226 13.14 -9.21 10.65
CA ILE A 226 14.03 -8.06 10.56
C ILE A 226 13.49 -6.92 11.43
N PRO A 227 14.23 -6.41 12.44
CA PRO A 227 13.85 -5.17 13.14
C PRO A 227 14.04 -3.97 12.22
N ALA A 228 13.07 -3.79 11.32
CA ALA A 228 13.20 -2.88 10.20
C ALA A 228 13.09 -1.42 10.59
N HIS A 229 12.25 -1.09 11.56
CA HIS A 229 11.97 0.28 11.99
C HIS A 229 11.87 0.41 13.51
N ASN A 230 11.73 1.64 14.01
CA ASN A 230 11.53 1.88 15.46
C ASN A 230 10.03 1.90 15.84
N TYR A 231 9.14 2.01 14.84
CA TYR A 231 7.69 2.03 14.99
C TYR A 231 7.02 1.32 13.83
N ALA A 232 5.68 1.28 13.87
CA ALA A 232 4.83 0.61 12.91
C ALA A 232 5.25 0.83 11.45
N ILE A 233 5.35 -0.25 10.68
CA ILE A 233 5.49 -0.23 9.23
C ILE A 233 4.08 -0.09 8.64
N TYR A 234 3.87 0.88 7.75
CA TYR A 234 2.56 1.15 7.14
C TYR A 234 2.49 0.80 5.67
N SER A 235 3.62 0.79 4.97
CA SER A 235 3.66 0.54 3.53
C SER A 235 4.87 -0.27 3.13
N ILE A 236 4.69 -1.16 2.15
CA ILE A 236 5.74 -1.91 1.45
C ILE A 236 5.43 -1.77 -0.03
N VAL A 237 6.41 -1.35 -0.85
CA VAL A 237 6.28 -1.24 -2.31
C VAL A 237 7.55 -1.70 -2.98
N PHE A 238 7.43 -2.31 -4.16
CA PHE A 238 8.56 -2.72 -4.99
C PHE A 238 8.83 -1.72 -6.10
N SER A 239 10.11 -1.59 -6.49
CA SER A 239 10.50 -0.84 -7.69
C SER A 239 9.98 -1.54 -8.95
N PRO A 240 9.72 -0.78 -10.04
CA PRO A 240 9.23 -1.37 -11.29
C PRO A 240 10.15 -2.45 -11.88
N ASP A 241 11.45 -2.31 -11.67
CA ASP A 241 12.45 -3.31 -12.11
C ASP A 241 12.60 -4.49 -11.15
N MET A 242 11.81 -4.51 -10.05
CA MET A 242 11.76 -5.56 -9.02
C MET A 242 13.09 -5.84 -8.30
N LYS A 243 14.07 -4.92 -8.39
CA LYS A 243 15.38 -5.08 -7.72
C LYS A 243 15.40 -4.50 -6.32
N LEU A 244 14.54 -3.52 -6.05
CA LEU A 244 14.43 -2.83 -4.78
C LEU A 244 13.01 -2.95 -4.22
N PHE A 245 12.90 -2.78 -2.92
CA PHE A 245 11.64 -2.44 -2.30
C PHE A 245 11.85 -1.36 -1.25
N ALA A 246 10.77 -0.66 -0.90
CA ALA A 246 10.80 0.37 0.12
C ALA A 246 9.76 0.09 1.20
N THR A 247 10.09 0.50 2.44
CA THR A 247 9.18 0.48 3.59
C THR A 247 8.99 1.87 4.14
N GLY A 248 7.74 2.25 4.43
CA GLY A 248 7.36 3.50 5.08
C GLY A 248 6.85 3.25 6.49
N SER A 249 7.28 4.09 7.46
CA SER A 249 7.01 3.85 8.85
C SER A 249 6.54 5.08 9.63
N ARG A 250 5.84 4.81 10.74
CA ARG A 250 5.51 5.79 11.76
C ARG A 250 6.74 6.46 12.37
N ASP A 251 7.93 5.86 12.25
CA ASP A 251 9.18 6.44 12.73
C ASP A 251 9.71 7.60 11.87
N LYS A 252 8.90 8.07 10.90
CA LYS A 252 9.17 9.20 10.00
C LYS A 252 10.21 8.89 8.92
N THR A 253 10.59 7.63 8.77
CA THR A 253 11.62 7.21 7.82
C THR A 253 11.05 6.34 6.72
N ILE A 254 11.75 6.39 5.58
CA ILE A 254 11.63 5.44 4.50
C ILE A 254 12.92 4.64 4.47
N LYS A 255 12.85 3.34 4.33
CA LYS A 255 14.02 2.49 4.11
C LYS A 255 13.92 1.82 2.76
N ILE A 256 15.05 1.76 2.05
CA ILE A 256 15.19 1.09 0.77
C ILE A 256 16.01 -0.17 0.98
N TRP A 257 15.58 -1.26 0.38
CA TRP A 257 16.07 -2.61 0.58
C TRP A 257 16.42 -3.26 -0.75
N ASP A 258 17.42 -4.12 -0.75
CA ASP A 258 17.66 -5.06 -1.85
C ASP A 258 16.59 -6.15 -1.85
N ALA A 259 15.88 -6.32 -2.98
CA ALA A 259 14.79 -7.26 -3.07
C ALA A 259 15.24 -8.73 -3.08
N LYS A 260 16.52 -9.01 -3.34
CA LYS A 260 17.02 -10.36 -3.47
C LYS A 260 17.45 -10.97 -2.14
N ASN A 261 18.13 -10.16 -1.30
CA ASN A 261 18.72 -10.61 -0.04
C ASN A 261 18.08 -10.00 1.20
N PHE A 262 17.13 -9.06 1.00
CA PHE A 262 16.41 -8.34 2.07
C PHE A 262 17.33 -7.49 2.95
N GLU A 263 18.48 -7.07 2.45
CA GLU A 263 19.41 -6.17 3.16
C GLU A 263 18.98 -4.72 3.00
N MET A 264 19.06 -3.94 4.08
CA MET A 264 18.82 -2.51 4.04
C MET A 264 19.98 -1.80 3.33
N LEU A 265 19.65 -1.04 2.29
CA LEU A 265 20.62 -0.27 1.51
C LEU A 265 20.69 1.19 1.94
N LEU A 266 19.55 1.80 2.23
CA LEU A 266 19.47 3.23 2.52
C LEU A 266 18.31 3.54 3.47
N ARG A 267 18.51 4.56 4.31
CA ARG A 267 17.47 5.18 5.14
C ARG A 267 17.30 6.64 4.74
N ILE A 268 16.09 7.02 4.39
CA ILE A 268 15.69 8.40 4.12
C ILE A 268 15.05 8.96 5.39
N ASP A 269 15.62 10.02 5.94
CA ASP A 269 15.11 10.72 7.11
C ASP A 269 15.18 12.24 6.96
N LYS A 270 14.67 12.98 7.96
CA LYS A 270 14.65 14.44 7.94
C LYS A 270 16.05 15.05 7.92
N THR A 271 17.00 14.45 8.65
CA THR A 271 18.31 15.05 8.88
C THR A 271 19.20 15.01 7.64
N GLN A 272 19.21 13.86 6.95
CA GLN A 272 20.11 13.64 5.80
C GLN A 272 19.48 14.03 4.47
N TYR A 273 18.16 13.86 4.32
CA TYR A 273 17.48 13.99 3.04
C TYR A 273 16.36 15.03 3.04
N ASP A 274 16.20 15.79 4.13
CA ASP A 274 15.06 16.69 4.32
C ASP A 274 13.71 15.94 4.14
N GLY A 275 13.65 14.72 4.70
CA GLY A 275 12.49 13.82 4.61
C GLY A 275 11.34 14.22 5.52
N HIS A 276 10.40 13.28 5.70
CA HIS A 276 9.19 13.49 6.49
C HIS A 276 9.47 13.87 7.95
N THR A 277 8.65 14.78 8.49
CA THR A 277 8.70 15.20 9.91
C THR A 277 7.76 14.41 10.81
N HIS A 278 6.81 13.69 10.21
CA HIS A 278 5.80 12.84 10.86
C HIS A 278 5.74 11.47 10.17
N SER A 279 4.80 10.63 10.61
CA SER A 279 4.60 9.27 10.05
C SER A 279 4.59 9.26 8.53
N VAL A 280 5.28 8.29 7.93
CA VAL A 280 5.14 7.96 6.50
C VAL A 280 4.01 6.94 6.39
N ASN A 281 2.90 7.34 5.77
CA ASN A 281 1.67 6.54 5.75
C ASN A 281 1.55 5.64 4.53
N LYS A 282 1.94 6.13 3.36
CA LYS A 282 1.86 5.39 2.10
C LYS A 282 3.05 5.70 1.21
N LEU A 283 3.47 4.67 0.50
CA LEU A 283 4.45 4.73 -0.56
C LEU A 283 3.81 4.28 -1.87
N PHE A 284 4.31 4.83 -2.95
CA PHE A 284 4.01 4.42 -4.31
C PHE A 284 5.29 4.51 -5.14
N TRP A 285 5.58 3.50 -5.97
CA TRP A 285 6.73 3.53 -6.88
C TRP A 285 6.23 3.68 -8.31
N SER A 286 6.61 4.79 -8.96
CA SER A 286 6.18 5.11 -10.32
C SER A 286 7.14 4.53 -11.35
N ASP A 287 6.60 4.06 -12.48
CA ASP A 287 7.40 3.69 -13.66
C ASP A 287 8.09 4.91 -14.31
N LEU A 288 7.58 6.12 -14.07
CA LEU A 288 8.21 7.34 -14.53
C LEU A 288 9.53 7.56 -13.79
N ASN A 289 10.65 7.51 -14.50
CA ASN A 289 12.01 7.77 -13.99
C ASN A 289 12.36 7.01 -12.70
N ASN A 290 11.67 5.92 -12.41
CA ASN A 290 11.85 5.14 -11.19
C ASN A 290 11.66 5.98 -9.90
N TYR A 291 10.69 6.91 -9.90
CA TYR A 291 10.40 7.74 -8.74
C TYR A 291 9.69 6.96 -7.64
N LEU A 292 10.19 7.07 -6.41
CA LEU A 292 9.47 6.67 -5.21
C LEU A 292 8.72 7.90 -4.68
N ILE A 293 7.40 7.78 -4.49
CA ILE A 293 6.54 8.81 -3.94
C ILE A 293 6.13 8.41 -2.53
N SER A 294 6.19 9.33 -1.60
CA SER A 294 5.85 9.11 -0.21
C SER A 294 4.92 10.20 0.33
N THR A 295 4.09 9.84 1.30
CA THR A 295 3.19 10.78 1.96
C THR A 295 3.01 10.44 3.43
N GLY A 296 2.57 11.42 4.22
CA GLY A 296 2.48 11.23 5.65
C GLY A 296 1.59 12.22 6.41
N ASP A 297 1.72 12.16 7.73
CA ASP A 297 0.97 13.03 8.65
C ASP A 297 1.46 14.49 8.59
N ASP A 298 2.59 14.78 7.99
CA ASP A 298 3.12 16.14 7.77
C ASP A 298 2.47 16.86 6.57
N ARG A 299 1.46 16.27 5.94
CA ARG A 299 0.68 16.82 4.83
C ARG A 299 1.46 16.99 3.54
N ALA A 300 2.71 16.53 3.49
CA ALA A 300 3.57 16.61 2.32
C ALA A 300 3.49 15.34 1.48
N ILE A 301 3.63 15.50 0.18
CA ILE A 301 3.94 14.43 -0.77
C ILE A 301 5.35 14.70 -1.29
N MET A 302 6.25 13.74 -1.12
CA MET A 302 7.65 13.86 -1.52
C MET A 302 7.97 12.86 -2.63
N VAL A 303 8.70 13.31 -3.65
CA VAL A 303 9.15 12.51 -4.78
C VAL A 303 10.66 12.32 -4.68
N TRP A 304 11.07 11.08 -4.63
CA TRP A 304 12.47 10.65 -4.48
C TRP A 304 12.95 10.04 -5.77
N GLN A 305 14.06 10.53 -6.29
CA GLN A 305 14.75 9.93 -7.43
C GLN A 305 15.81 8.98 -6.91
N ILE A 306 15.74 7.72 -7.37
CA ILE A 306 16.75 6.72 -7.07
C ILE A 306 17.82 6.80 -8.15
N ILE A 307 19.06 7.12 -7.74
CA ILE A 307 20.21 7.32 -8.60
C ILE A 307 21.23 6.21 -8.31
N ASN A 308 21.92 5.72 -9.32
CA ASN A 308 23.08 4.82 -9.20
C ASN A 308 22.88 3.55 -8.37
N TYR A 309 21.81 2.77 -8.64
CA TYR A 309 21.76 1.43 -8.09
C TYR A 309 22.50 0.43 -8.99
N ASN A 310 23.74 0.13 -8.64
CA ASN A 310 24.49 -0.98 -9.20
C ASN A 310 24.45 -2.16 -8.22
N SER A 311 23.71 -3.22 -8.55
CA SER A 311 23.78 -4.46 -7.80
C SER A 311 25.23 -4.94 -7.75
N ALA A 312 25.77 -5.16 -6.54
CA ALA A 312 27.15 -5.62 -6.38
C ALA A 312 27.38 -6.91 -7.19
N PRO A 313 28.49 -7.02 -7.95
CA PRO A 313 28.84 -8.25 -8.62
C PRO A 313 29.04 -9.36 -7.59
N LYS A 314 28.56 -10.57 -7.88
CA LYS A 314 28.78 -11.75 -7.05
C LYS A 314 30.28 -11.93 -6.80
N VAL A 315 30.73 -11.81 -5.56
CA VAL A 315 32.00 -12.42 -5.15
C VAL A 315 31.76 -13.93 -5.17
N GLN A 316 32.27 -14.58 -6.19
CA GLN A 316 32.41 -16.04 -6.17
C GLN A 316 33.35 -16.39 -5.02
N ARG A 317 32.83 -17.06 -4.01
CA ARG A 317 33.61 -17.79 -3.00
C ARG A 317 33.45 -19.28 -3.25
#